data_649c5b158fd0c6582ea93004d424cd67
#
_entry.id   649c5b158fd0c6582ea93004d424cd67
#
_cell.length_a   1.000
_cell.length_b   1.000
_cell.length_c   1.000
_cell.angle_alpha   90.00
_cell.angle_beta   90.00
_cell.angle_gamma   90.00
#
_symmetry.space_group_name_H-M   'P 1'
#
loop_
_entity.id
_entity.type
_entity.pdbx_description
1 polymer ?
#
loop_
_entity_poly.entity_id
_entity_poly.type
_entity_poly.pdbx_seq_one_letter_code
_entity_poly.pdbx_strand_id
1 'polypeptide(L)'
;MIKPNALKKGDKIAIVSLSWGGLGDAGLIHKYYIAKDRLEKDFGLTVVTMPNALKGTDFVYNHPELRAQDLMEAFCDKSIKGIFCAIGGSDSIRLLPYIDYDVIHDNPKIFMGYSDTTVSHFVMRKAGIVSYYGPSVMCEFGEYVKMFDYTKEAVEKLYPLFSSRNGS
;
A
#
# COMPACT_ATOMS: atom_id res chain seq x y z
N MET A 1 7.80 -19.32 2.61
CA MET A 1 7.23 -17.99 2.30
C MET A 1 8.09 -17.30 1.25
N ILE A 2 7.47 -16.83 0.19
CA ILE A 2 8.15 -16.13 -0.90
C ILE A 2 8.41 -14.69 -0.45
N LYS A 3 9.67 -14.24 -0.54
CA LYS A 3 10.01 -12.84 -0.32
C LYS A 3 9.89 -12.11 -1.65
N PRO A 4 9.01 -11.08 -1.76
CA PRO A 4 8.91 -10.27 -2.97
C PRO A 4 10.23 -9.57 -3.31
N ASN A 5 10.42 -9.27 -4.58
CA ASN A 5 11.54 -8.44 -5.02
C ASN A 5 11.44 -7.04 -4.38
N ALA A 6 12.58 -6.49 -4.00
CA ALA A 6 12.65 -5.12 -3.50
C ALA A 6 12.23 -4.13 -4.60
N LEU A 7 11.59 -3.05 -4.17
CA LEU A 7 11.26 -1.93 -5.06
C LEU A 7 12.53 -1.22 -5.53
N LYS A 8 12.49 -0.63 -6.69
CA LYS A 8 13.52 0.24 -7.26
C LYS A 8 12.91 1.48 -7.90
N LYS A 9 13.75 2.47 -8.11
CA LYS A 9 13.34 3.71 -8.77
C LYS A 9 12.69 3.42 -10.12
N GLY A 10 11.54 4.04 -10.36
CA GLY A 10 10.73 3.83 -11.55
C GLY A 10 9.65 2.75 -11.41
N ASP A 11 9.69 1.92 -10.34
CA ASP A 11 8.66 0.91 -10.12
C ASP A 11 7.30 1.55 -9.85
N LYS A 12 6.24 0.88 -10.29
CA LYS A 12 4.86 1.25 -9.99
C LYS A 12 4.43 0.64 -8.67
N ILE A 13 3.77 1.46 -7.85
CA ILE A 13 3.08 0.98 -6.65
C ILE A 13 1.59 1.33 -6.72
N ALA A 14 0.74 0.42 -6.25
CA ALA A 14 -0.70 0.66 -6.12
C ALA A 14 -1.04 1.22 -4.74
N ILE A 15 -1.95 2.19 -4.68
CA ILE A 15 -2.60 2.61 -3.44
C ILE A 15 -3.97 1.97 -3.39
N VAL A 16 -4.27 1.30 -2.26
CA VAL A 16 -5.54 0.61 -1.97
C VAL A 16 -6.14 1.08 -0.65
N SER A 17 -7.46 1.17 -0.57
CA SER A 17 -8.20 1.42 0.69
C SER A 17 -8.91 0.13 1.11
N LEU A 18 -8.25 -0.68 1.93
CA LEU A 18 -8.75 -2.01 2.32
C LEU A 18 -9.60 -2.01 3.60
N SER A 19 -9.60 -0.91 4.34
CA SER A 19 -10.36 -0.74 5.57
C SER A 19 -11.13 0.58 5.52
N TRP A 20 -10.61 1.66 6.12
CA TRP A 20 -11.27 2.95 6.10
C TRP A 20 -10.99 3.72 4.79
N GLY A 21 -12.03 4.32 4.22
CA GLY A 21 -11.95 5.11 2.97
C GLY A 21 -11.58 6.58 3.15
N GLY A 22 -11.17 7.00 4.36
CA GLY A 22 -10.95 8.41 4.70
C GLY A 22 -9.95 9.15 3.82
N LEU A 23 -9.02 8.46 3.17
CA LEU A 23 -8.09 9.10 2.23
C LEU A 23 -8.81 9.78 1.05
N GLY A 24 -10.00 9.29 0.68
CA GLY A 24 -10.85 9.86 -0.38
C GLY A 24 -11.84 10.93 0.09
N ASP A 25 -11.97 11.17 1.38
CA ASP A 25 -12.90 12.16 1.92
C ASP A 25 -12.41 13.59 1.65
N ALA A 26 -13.34 14.50 1.33
CA ALA A 26 -13.02 15.88 0.96
C ALA A 26 -12.12 16.61 1.97
N GLY A 27 -12.29 16.33 3.26
CA GLY A 27 -11.46 16.92 4.32
C GLY A 27 -10.05 16.34 4.43
N LEU A 28 -9.78 15.18 3.82
CA LEU A 28 -8.53 14.42 3.99
C LEU A 28 -7.80 14.16 2.67
N ILE A 29 -8.43 14.39 1.53
CA ILE A 29 -7.86 14.11 0.19
C ILE A 29 -6.52 14.81 -0.06
N HIS A 30 -6.27 15.95 0.58
CA HIS A 30 -4.99 16.66 0.48
C HIS A 30 -3.82 15.80 0.95
N LYS A 31 -4.03 14.89 1.92
CA LYS A 31 -3.01 13.95 2.38
C LYS A 31 -2.59 12.95 1.29
N TYR A 32 -3.54 12.54 0.44
CA TYR A 32 -3.22 11.74 -0.74
C TYR A 32 -2.27 12.47 -1.69
N TYR A 33 -2.54 13.75 -2.00
CA TYR A 33 -1.69 14.51 -2.91
C TYR A 33 -0.29 14.73 -2.33
N ILE A 34 -0.18 15.00 -1.02
CA ILE A 34 1.11 15.10 -0.33
C ILE A 34 1.88 13.77 -0.41
N ALA A 35 1.22 12.68 -0.08
CA ALA A 35 1.82 11.35 -0.10
C ALA A 35 2.27 10.94 -1.51
N LYS A 36 1.40 11.17 -2.51
CA LYS A 36 1.72 10.87 -3.92
C LYS A 36 2.95 11.65 -4.37
N ASP A 37 3.01 12.95 -4.09
CA ASP A 37 4.14 13.81 -4.46
C ASP A 37 5.45 13.28 -3.86
N ARG A 38 5.44 12.89 -2.57
CA ARG A 38 6.61 12.32 -1.90
C ARG A 38 7.01 10.96 -2.46
N LEU A 39 6.05 10.06 -2.66
CA LEU A 39 6.33 8.75 -3.23
C LEU A 39 6.96 8.87 -4.62
N GLU A 40 6.52 9.83 -5.41
CA GLU A 40 7.03 10.06 -6.76
C GLU A 40 8.36 10.84 -6.76
N LYS A 41 8.47 11.92 -5.99
CA LYS A 41 9.67 12.78 -6.02
C LYS A 41 10.80 12.30 -5.11
N ASP A 42 10.47 11.92 -3.86
CA ASP A 42 11.50 11.56 -2.88
C ASP A 42 11.95 10.12 -3.06
N PHE A 43 11.01 9.22 -3.43
CA PHE A 43 11.29 7.80 -3.59
C PHE A 43 11.40 7.34 -5.06
N GLY A 44 11.05 8.20 -6.01
CA GLY A 44 11.15 7.91 -7.43
C GLY A 44 10.23 6.79 -7.92
N LEU A 45 9.13 6.54 -7.21
CA LEU A 45 8.12 5.56 -7.58
C LEU A 45 7.10 6.16 -8.55
N THR A 46 6.32 5.32 -9.22
CA THR A 46 5.13 5.74 -9.97
C THR A 46 3.89 5.29 -9.23
N VAL A 47 3.04 6.22 -8.85
CA VAL A 47 1.83 5.92 -8.07
C VAL A 47 0.65 5.61 -8.99
N VAL A 48 0.07 4.42 -8.81
CA VAL A 48 -1.19 3.98 -9.42
C VAL A 48 -2.24 3.96 -8.31
N THR A 49 -3.27 4.78 -8.41
CA THR A 49 -4.38 4.76 -7.45
C THR A 49 -5.45 3.81 -7.97
N MET A 50 -5.76 2.79 -7.19
CA MET A 50 -6.78 1.82 -7.59
C MET A 50 -8.17 2.47 -7.65
N PRO A 51 -9.06 1.96 -8.51
CA PRO A 51 -10.32 2.64 -8.85
C PRO A 51 -11.21 3.04 -7.68
N ASN A 52 -11.20 2.24 -6.61
CA ASN A 52 -12.07 2.48 -5.44
C ASN A 52 -11.33 3.14 -4.26
N ALA A 53 -10.00 3.33 -4.35
CA ALA A 53 -9.19 3.77 -3.21
C ALA A 53 -9.54 5.18 -2.70
N LEU A 54 -10.05 6.06 -3.55
CA LEU A 54 -10.41 7.45 -3.20
C LEU A 54 -11.93 7.73 -3.26
N LYS A 55 -12.75 6.69 -3.15
CA LYS A 55 -14.22 6.84 -3.19
C LYS A 55 -14.84 7.38 -1.89
N GLY A 56 -14.04 7.53 -0.84
CA GLY A 56 -14.49 8.05 0.45
C GLY A 56 -15.03 6.99 1.41
N THR A 57 -15.23 7.42 2.65
CA THR A 57 -15.58 6.54 3.78
C THR A 57 -16.83 5.71 3.52
N ASP A 58 -17.94 6.34 3.13
CA ASP A 58 -19.23 5.65 2.97
C ASP A 58 -19.17 4.59 1.85
N PHE A 59 -18.57 4.94 0.72
CA PHE A 59 -18.44 4.00 -0.39
C PHE A 59 -17.57 2.80 0.00
N VAL A 60 -16.39 3.05 0.52
CA VAL A 60 -15.43 2.01 0.89
C VAL A 60 -16.01 1.08 1.96
N TYR A 61 -16.73 1.63 2.95
CA TYR A 61 -17.39 0.84 3.99
C TYR A 61 -18.47 -0.09 3.41
N ASN A 62 -19.28 0.41 2.48
CA ASN A 62 -20.42 -0.34 1.93
C ASN A 62 -20.03 -1.37 0.85
N HIS A 63 -18.79 -1.31 0.32
CA HIS A 63 -18.34 -2.16 -0.80
C HIS A 63 -17.08 -2.96 -0.49
N PRO A 64 -17.10 -3.92 0.46
CA PRO A 64 -15.93 -4.76 0.74
C PRO A 64 -15.49 -5.59 -0.47
N GLU A 65 -16.40 -6.00 -1.35
CA GLU A 65 -16.12 -6.69 -2.60
C GLU A 65 -15.25 -5.86 -3.55
N LEU A 66 -15.53 -4.55 -3.66
CA LEU A 66 -14.76 -3.65 -4.54
C LEU A 66 -13.40 -3.29 -3.95
N ARG A 67 -13.28 -3.24 -2.62
CA ARG A 67 -11.96 -3.12 -1.96
C ARG A 67 -11.08 -4.33 -2.26
N ALA A 68 -11.66 -5.53 -2.16
CA ALA A 68 -10.96 -6.76 -2.47
C ALA A 68 -10.63 -6.86 -3.96
N GLN A 69 -11.52 -6.41 -4.84
CA GLN A 69 -11.25 -6.33 -6.28
C GLN A 69 -10.03 -5.46 -6.57
N ASP A 70 -9.94 -4.26 -5.99
CA ASP A 70 -8.75 -3.39 -6.12
C ASP A 70 -7.47 -4.12 -5.72
N LEU A 71 -7.51 -4.88 -4.62
CA LEU A 71 -6.37 -5.65 -4.16
C LEU A 71 -5.99 -6.76 -5.16
N MET A 72 -6.98 -7.52 -5.64
CA MET A 72 -6.74 -8.61 -6.60
C MET A 72 -6.22 -8.08 -7.94
N GLU A 73 -6.80 -7.00 -8.46
CA GLU A 73 -6.33 -6.36 -9.68
C GLU A 73 -4.90 -5.84 -9.53
N ALA A 74 -4.57 -5.22 -8.39
CA ALA A 74 -3.21 -4.79 -8.10
C ALA A 74 -2.22 -5.97 -8.05
N PHE A 75 -2.63 -7.14 -7.57
CA PHE A 75 -1.81 -8.34 -7.63
C PHE A 75 -1.70 -8.92 -9.04
N CYS A 76 -2.76 -8.90 -9.84
CA CYS A 76 -2.75 -9.41 -11.23
C CYS A 76 -1.93 -8.52 -12.16
N ASP A 77 -1.91 -7.21 -11.98
CA ASP A 77 -1.15 -6.30 -12.84
C ASP A 77 0.37 -6.45 -12.62
N LYS A 78 1.03 -7.10 -13.58
CA LYS A 78 2.47 -7.38 -13.54
C LYS A 78 3.34 -6.11 -13.59
N SER A 79 2.79 -4.97 -13.99
CA SER A 79 3.51 -3.69 -13.96
C SER A 79 3.63 -3.11 -12.55
N ILE A 80 2.69 -3.43 -11.65
CA ILE A 80 2.71 -3.03 -10.24
C ILE A 80 3.69 -3.91 -9.47
N LYS A 81 4.58 -3.30 -8.70
CA LYS A 81 5.63 -3.99 -7.92
C LYS A 81 5.41 -3.91 -6.42
N GLY A 82 4.58 -2.98 -5.97
CA GLY A 82 4.21 -2.82 -4.56
C GLY A 82 2.77 -2.37 -4.39
N ILE A 83 2.20 -2.67 -3.23
CA ILE A 83 0.84 -2.31 -2.85
C ILE A 83 0.91 -1.66 -1.47
N PHE A 84 0.51 -0.40 -1.39
CA PHE A 84 0.55 0.40 -0.16
C PHE A 84 -0.87 0.71 0.30
N CYS A 85 -1.15 0.38 1.55
CA CYS A 85 -2.46 0.65 2.13
C CYS A 85 -2.63 2.13 2.45
N ALA A 86 -3.79 2.67 2.11
CA ALA A 86 -4.15 4.07 2.37
C ALA A 86 -4.09 4.38 3.87
N ILE A 87 -4.76 3.58 4.66
CA ILE A 87 -4.86 3.67 6.13
C ILE A 87 -5.42 2.35 6.69
N GLY A 88 -5.31 2.17 8.00
CA GLY A 88 -6.05 1.13 8.72
C GLY A 88 -7.54 1.42 8.85
N GLY A 89 -8.15 0.99 9.94
CA GLY A 89 -9.58 1.13 10.21
C GLY A 89 -10.05 0.06 11.19
N SER A 90 -11.18 -0.61 10.88
CA SER A 90 -11.78 -1.58 11.80
C SER A 90 -12.53 -2.74 11.14
N ASP A 91 -12.58 -2.82 9.81
CA ASP A 91 -13.46 -3.77 9.12
C ASP A 91 -12.83 -4.50 7.92
N SER A 92 -11.52 -4.49 7.79
CA SER A 92 -10.82 -5.17 6.71
C SER A 92 -11.04 -6.70 6.70
N ILE A 93 -11.51 -7.27 7.81
CA ILE A 93 -11.94 -8.67 7.91
C ILE A 93 -13.03 -9.03 6.88
N ARG A 94 -13.85 -8.06 6.46
CA ARG A 94 -14.93 -8.25 5.49
C ARG A 94 -14.45 -8.54 4.07
N LEU A 95 -13.16 -8.38 3.79
CA LEU A 95 -12.57 -8.70 2.50
C LEU A 95 -12.37 -10.21 2.29
N LEU A 96 -12.25 -10.97 3.39
CA LEU A 96 -11.83 -12.38 3.33
C LEU A 96 -12.64 -13.25 2.36
N PRO A 97 -13.98 -13.11 2.21
CA PRO A 97 -14.76 -13.91 1.26
C PRO A 97 -14.41 -13.68 -0.22
N TYR A 98 -13.74 -12.56 -0.53
CA TYR A 98 -13.44 -12.13 -1.90
C TYR A 98 -11.96 -12.28 -2.28
N ILE A 99 -11.15 -12.90 -1.41
CA ILE A 99 -9.71 -13.04 -1.61
C ILE A 99 -9.39 -14.34 -2.33
N ASP A 100 -8.66 -14.22 -3.42
CA ASP A 100 -8.04 -15.34 -4.12
C ASP A 100 -6.57 -15.46 -3.67
N TYR A 101 -6.28 -16.48 -2.88
CA TYR A 101 -4.95 -16.70 -2.29
C TYR A 101 -3.94 -17.18 -3.34
N ASP A 102 -4.39 -17.87 -4.39
CA ASP A 102 -3.51 -18.38 -5.44
C ASP A 102 -3.03 -17.21 -6.31
N VAL A 103 -3.90 -16.25 -6.61
CA VAL A 103 -3.52 -15.00 -7.30
C VAL A 103 -2.42 -14.26 -6.54
N ILE A 104 -2.55 -14.15 -5.22
CA ILE A 104 -1.53 -13.50 -4.39
C ILE A 104 -0.22 -14.30 -4.40
N HIS A 105 -0.31 -15.63 -4.25
CA HIS A 105 0.84 -16.54 -4.24
C HIS A 105 1.65 -16.44 -5.54
N ASP A 106 0.97 -16.44 -6.66
CA ASP A 106 1.59 -16.48 -8.00
C ASP A 106 2.15 -15.10 -8.44
N ASN A 107 1.77 -14.04 -7.73
CA ASN A 107 2.19 -12.67 -8.04
C ASN A 107 2.79 -11.94 -6.83
N PRO A 108 3.86 -12.47 -6.21
CA PRO A 108 4.40 -11.89 -4.98
C PRO A 108 4.90 -10.46 -5.20
N LYS A 109 4.37 -9.52 -4.39
CA LYS A 109 4.67 -8.09 -4.43
C LYS A 109 4.91 -7.55 -3.02
N ILE A 110 5.63 -6.43 -2.92
CA ILE A 110 5.70 -5.68 -1.67
C ILE A 110 4.27 -5.29 -1.27
N PHE A 111 3.86 -5.69 -0.08
CA PHE A 111 2.60 -5.28 0.54
C PHE A 111 2.91 -4.59 1.86
N MET A 112 2.42 -3.36 2.05
CA MET A 112 2.76 -2.54 3.21
C MET A 112 1.55 -1.81 3.78
N GLY A 113 1.49 -1.78 5.11
CA GLY A 113 0.50 -1.09 5.92
C GLY A 113 0.57 -1.55 7.38
N TYR A 114 -0.28 -1.00 8.23
CA TYR A 114 -0.35 -1.37 9.65
C TYR A 114 -1.76 -1.20 10.24
N SER A 115 -1.91 -1.37 11.55
CA SER A 115 -3.19 -1.29 12.26
C SER A 115 -4.17 -2.35 11.77
N ASP A 116 -5.38 -2.02 11.37
CA ASP A 116 -6.37 -2.98 10.82
C ASP A 116 -5.89 -3.69 9.54
N THR A 117 -4.90 -3.14 8.83
CA THR A 117 -4.20 -3.83 7.74
C THR A 117 -3.56 -5.16 8.19
N THR A 118 -3.44 -5.39 9.49
CA THR A 118 -2.97 -6.67 10.06
C THR A 118 -3.77 -7.85 9.53
N VAL A 119 -5.06 -7.71 9.31
CA VAL A 119 -5.88 -8.77 8.68
C VAL A 119 -5.33 -9.13 7.30
N SER A 120 -4.99 -8.13 6.51
CA SER A 120 -4.38 -8.34 5.17
C SER A 120 -2.98 -8.96 5.27
N HIS A 121 -2.20 -8.67 6.31
CA HIS A 121 -0.94 -9.36 6.54
C HIS A 121 -1.13 -10.86 6.82
N PHE A 122 -2.20 -11.25 7.52
CA PHE A 122 -2.56 -12.66 7.64
C PHE A 122 -3.00 -13.29 6.32
N VAL A 123 -3.68 -12.52 5.45
CA VAL A 123 -3.98 -12.96 4.07
C VAL A 123 -2.69 -13.23 3.30
N MET A 124 -1.71 -12.29 3.33
CA MET A 124 -0.40 -12.47 2.68
C MET A 124 0.33 -13.71 3.22
N ARG A 125 0.33 -13.87 4.57
CA ARG A 125 0.93 -15.04 5.21
C ARG A 125 0.27 -16.35 4.77
N LYS A 126 -1.07 -16.39 4.70
CA LYS A 126 -1.82 -17.57 4.23
C LYS A 126 -1.52 -17.87 2.76
N ALA A 127 -1.38 -16.85 1.93
CA ALA A 127 -0.95 -16.98 0.55
C ALA A 127 0.54 -17.36 0.39
N GLY A 128 1.30 -17.40 1.47
CA GLY A 128 2.70 -17.83 1.47
C GLY A 128 3.70 -16.76 1.05
N ILE A 129 3.34 -15.48 1.10
CA ILE A 129 4.25 -14.36 0.80
C ILE A 129 4.62 -13.55 2.05
N VAL A 130 5.81 -12.96 2.02
CA VAL A 130 6.26 -12.01 3.05
C VAL A 130 5.62 -10.65 2.80
N SER A 131 5.12 -10.01 3.86
CA SER A 131 4.57 -8.66 3.84
C SER A 131 5.24 -7.78 4.90
N TYR A 132 5.08 -6.47 4.80
CA TYR A 132 5.83 -5.50 5.59
C TYR A 132 4.89 -4.64 6.44
N TYR A 133 4.99 -4.80 7.75
CA TYR A 133 4.28 -3.96 8.69
C TYR A 133 4.99 -2.60 8.77
N GLY A 134 4.41 -1.58 8.17
CA GLY A 134 5.10 -0.30 7.96
C GLY A 134 4.16 0.84 7.58
N PRO A 135 4.71 1.98 7.14
CA PRO A 135 3.99 3.22 6.88
C PRO A 135 2.73 3.08 6.04
N SER A 136 1.71 3.88 6.36
CA SER A 136 0.51 4.07 5.55
C SER A 136 0.58 5.34 4.71
N VAL A 137 -0.19 5.38 3.63
CA VAL A 137 -0.19 6.52 2.71
C VAL A 137 -0.69 7.79 3.42
N MET A 138 -1.79 7.69 4.15
CA MET A 138 -2.44 8.84 4.75
C MET A 138 -1.69 9.42 5.95
N CYS A 139 -1.07 8.58 6.77
CA CYS A 139 -0.40 9.04 7.98
C CYS A 139 1.04 9.46 7.69
N GLU A 140 1.93 8.51 7.45
CA GLU A 140 3.36 8.80 7.43
C GLU A 140 3.79 9.46 6.12
N PHE A 141 3.31 8.98 4.97
CA PHE A 141 3.60 9.63 3.68
C PHE A 141 2.80 10.92 3.49
N GLY A 142 1.59 11.00 4.06
CA GLY A 142 0.70 12.16 4.02
C GLY A 142 0.89 13.18 5.16
N GLU A 143 1.98 13.11 5.94
CA GLU A 143 2.26 14.05 7.03
C GLU A 143 2.42 15.48 6.52
N TYR A 144 1.90 16.48 7.26
CA TYR A 144 1.71 17.83 6.73
C TYR A 144 3.00 18.56 6.34
N VAL A 145 3.89 18.81 7.29
CA VAL A 145 5.04 19.68 7.06
C VAL A 145 6.14 18.92 6.32
N LYS A 146 6.52 17.79 6.88
CA LYS A 146 7.50 16.86 6.30
C LYS A 146 7.24 15.46 6.80
N MET A 147 7.66 14.47 6.04
CA MET A 147 7.75 13.11 6.54
C MET A 147 8.81 13.06 7.65
N PHE A 148 8.51 12.36 8.75
CA PHE A 148 9.46 12.20 9.83
C PHE A 148 10.71 11.45 9.36
N ASP A 149 11.87 11.87 9.82
CA ASP A 149 13.16 11.30 9.40
C ASP A 149 13.23 9.80 9.69
N TYR A 150 12.71 9.34 10.85
CA TYR A 150 12.66 7.91 11.19
C TYR A 150 11.78 7.11 10.23
N THR A 151 10.71 7.69 9.69
CA THR A 151 9.87 7.03 8.68
C THR A 151 10.64 6.86 7.39
N LYS A 152 11.30 7.92 6.93
CA LYS A 152 12.14 7.90 5.74
C LYS A 152 13.25 6.85 5.87
N GLU A 153 13.98 6.86 6.97
CA GLU A 153 15.04 5.88 7.24
C GLU A 153 14.51 4.44 7.30
N ALA A 154 13.33 4.21 7.87
CA ALA A 154 12.71 2.89 7.94
C ALA A 154 12.38 2.37 6.53
N VAL A 155 11.79 3.23 5.68
CA VAL A 155 11.49 2.88 4.28
C VAL A 155 12.77 2.62 3.50
N GLU A 156 13.79 3.46 3.65
CA GLU A 156 15.08 3.30 2.99
C GLU A 156 15.81 2.01 3.40
N LYS A 157 15.66 1.56 4.65
CA LYS A 157 16.27 0.31 5.13
C LYS A 157 15.52 -0.94 4.66
N LEU A 158 14.20 -0.86 4.59
CA LEU A 158 13.36 -1.98 4.15
C LEU A 158 13.48 -2.23 2.64
N TYR A 159 13.74 -1.18 1.89
CA TYR A 159 13.82 -1.26 0.44
C TYR A 159 15.17 -0.72 -0.04
N PRO A 160 16.04 -1.55 -0.63
CA PRO A 160 17.28 -1.08 -1.24
C PRO A 160 17.04 -0.19 -2.48
N LEU A 161 15.87 0.46 -2.56
CA LEU A 161 15.58 1.57 -3.46
C LEU A 161 16.70 2.60 -3.48
N PHE A 162 17.45 2.67 -2.38
CA PHE A 162 18.36 3.77 -2.06
C PHE A 162 19.76 3.30 -1.67
N SER A 163 20.05 2.00 -1.78
CA SER A 163 21.39 1.47 -1.49
C SER A 163 22.44 1.80 -2.55
N SER A 164 22.22 2.83 -3.35
CA SER A 164 23.26 3.43 -4.17
C SER A 164 23.77 4.73 -3.54
N ARG A 165 24.14 4.72 -2.28
CA ARG A 165 25.23 5.59 -1.84
C ARG A 165 26.50 4.82 -2.05
N ASN A 166 27.00 4.98 -3.28
CA ASN A 166 28.30 4.64 -3.77
C ASN A 166 29.37 4.80 -2.72
N GLY A 167 30.11 3.72 -2.49
CA GLY A 167 31.52 3.89 -2.25
C GLY A 167 32.15 4.56 -3.46
N SER A 168 32.74 5.63 -3.27
CA SER A 168 33.89 6.15 -4.00
C SER A 168 34.96 6.40 -3.00
#